data_e19b6404c2e7f186ea17e706a01f0b55
#
_entry.id   e19b6404c2e7f186ea17e706a01f0b55
#
_cell.length_a   1.000
_cell.length_b   1.000
_cell.length_c   1.000
_cell.angle_alpha   90.00
_cell.angle_beta   90.00
_cell.angle_gamma   90.00
#
_symmetry.space_group_name_H-M   'P 1'
#
loop_
_entity.id
_entity.type
_entity.pdbx_description
1 polymer ?
#
loop_
_entity_poly.entity_id
_entity_poly.type
_entity_poly.pdbx_seq_one_letter_code
_entity_poly.pdbx_strand_id
1 'polypeptide(L)'
;MEQSGRIRRQPPANATAPNAAQVSRWLFVGRGRPSSTLKRVEAREELGRGGRLRDDAAAELVAAAYAAESAHGTRLARGLSLADLAHAVALVEGGDLSGDDAQSLLRGLLELHAIPGEAFPWDPALGDAFNAREAELERRVGRSAAGWLSAGRPRREAFRVGLRLTARAGVRELHDAFVAQAAALVAHAHATKTALATDYTYLQPAQPTTLGHLLLAYGFPALRDADRARGLHASLGASVAGAGGSAGSRWALDRARLAELLGCETLVEHAKDAAWQADVYLELLATLAIAATHQTQLAQDFEIYASQEFGLVELADAHSRASALMPQKKNPYALAAIRTQAGQASGDLAAALAALHTGSARTDHFHLLNGTVPRALDEAVAIARLTASVLDGVELRPERFDEIARESFVTAADVADVLALSGELDYRSAHKVVGRAVRELVEAGASPSGLTPERLAAAAEAALGRPVAIESAALRDALDPAACAAARRQTGSSSESAIDAMLADIDEALTAHAAWSDGVREREATAETALLNRTRDLADAF
;
A
#
# COMPACT_ATOMS: atom_id res chain seq x y z
N MET A 1 -14.93 -60.24 -20.23
CA MET A 1 -14.28 -61.27 -19.38
C MET A 1 -13.18 -60.52 -18.68
N GLU A 2 -13.47 -60.10 -17.48
CA GLU A 2 -13.05 -60.54 -16.15
C GLU A 2 -11.64 -60.02 -15.83
N GLN A 3 -11.26 -59.41 -14.67
CA GLN A 3 -11.92 -59.26 -13.38
C GLN A 3 -11.19 -58.14 -12.61
N SER A 4 -11.93 -57.32 -11.98
CA SER A 4 -11.79 -56.58 -10.77
C SER A 4 -10.80 -57.11 -9.71
N GLY A 5 -9.95 -56.26 -9.17
CA GLY A 5 -9.19 -56.44 -7.93
C GLY A 5 -9.24 -55.20 -7.08
N ARG A 6 -10.29 -55.00 -6.28
CA ARG A 6 -10.35 -54.00 -5.20
C ARG A 6 -9.55 -54.52 -4.02
N ILE A 7 -8.46 -53.83 -3.68
CA ILE A 7 -7.79 -53.99 -2.37
C ILE A 7 -8.39 -52.96 -1.41
N ARG A 8 -9.28 -53.38 -0.53
CA ARG A 8 -9.68 -52.67 0.68
C ARG A 8 -8.52 -52.80 1.71
N ARG A 9 -7.91 -51.65 2.07
CA ARG A 9 -7.10 -51.59 3.30
C ARG A 9 -7.98 -51.07 4.43
N GLN A 10 -8.16 -51.88 5.47
CA GLN A 10 -8.73 -51.46 6.75
C GLN A 10 -7.74 -50.55 7.48
N PRO A 11 -8.21 -49.52 8.21
CA PRO A 11 -7.35 -48.73 9.10
C PRO A 11 -7.07 -49.55 10.40
N PRO A 12 -5.91 -49.37 11.03
CA PRO A 12 -5.61 -49.96 12.32
C PRO A 12 -6.46 -49.32 13.41
N ALA A 13 -7.06 -50.15 14.25
CA ALA A 13 -7.71 -49.77 15.48
C ALA A 13 -6.68 -49.32 16.53
N ASN A 14 -7.09 -48.38 17.40
CA ASN A 14 -6.42 -47.85 18.58
C ASN A 14 -5.47 -46.66 18.36
N ALA A 15 -6.04 -45.47 18.28
CA ALA A 15 -5.47 -44.26 18.87
C ALA A 15 -6.53 -43.67 19.80
N THR A 16 -6.40 -43.89 21.09
CA THR A 16 -7.18 -43.28 22.14
C THR A 16 -6.99 -41.76 22.11
N ALA A 17 -8.08 -41.02 22.00
CA ALA A 17 -8.10 -39.56 22.13
C ALA A 17 -7.51 -39.13 23.49
N PRO A 18 -6.67 -38.09 23.55
CA PRO A 18 -6.16 -37.60 24.83
C PRO A 18 -7.30 -36.99 25.63
N ASN A 19 -7.37 -37.40 26.89
CA ASN A 19 -8.33 -36.99 27.90
C ASN A 19 -8.27 -35.47 28.10
N ALA A 20 -9.42 -34.80 28.15
CA ALA A 20 -9.59 -33.35 28.33
C ALA A 20 -8.88 -32.74 29.57
N ALA A 21 -8.34 -33.58 30.44
CA ALA A 21 -7.55 -33.16 31.61
C ALA A 21 -6.07 -32.83 31.32
N GLN A 22 -5.55 -33.08 30.11
CA GLN A 22 -4.15 -32.78 29.75
C GLN A 22 -3.93 -31.48 29.01
N VAL A 23 -4.97 -30.81 28.54
CA VAL A 23 -4.87 -29.50 27.84
C VAL A 23 -4.83 -28.32 28.81
N SER A 24 -5.18 -28.52 30.08
CA SER A 24 -5.23 -27.44 31.08
C SER A 24 -3.90 -27.17 31.83
N ARG A 25 -2.79 -27.82 31.45
CA ARG A 25 -1.53 -27.72 32.22
C ARG A 25 -0.50 -26.69 31.70
N TRP A 26 -0.78 -25.97 30.62
CA TRP A 26 0.15 -24.97 30.06
C TRP A 26 -0.23 -23.49 30.31
N LEU A 27 -1.26 -23.22 31.14
CA LEU A 27 -1.75 -21.86 31.41
C LEU A 27 -1.72 -21.44 32.88
N PHE A 28 -1.02 -22.14 33.77
CA PHE A 28 -0.91 -21.73 35.18
C PHE A 28 0.54 -21.80 35.69
N VAL A 29 1.31 -20.76 35.46
CA VAL A 29 2.48 -20.44 36.28
C VAL A 29 2.18 -19.11 36.99
N GLY A 30 2.09 -19.17 38.32
CA GLY A 30 2.21 -18.02 39.21
C GLY A 30 0.91 -17.47 39.79
N ARG A 31 0.20 -18.22 40.63
CA ARG A 31 -0.67 -17.60 41.66
C ARG A 31 0.17 -17.25 42.89
N GLY A 32 0.79 -16.07 42.87
CA GLY A 32 1.08 -15.35 44.12
C GLY A 32 -0.21 -14.69 44.59
N ARG A 33 -0.69 -14.98 45.78
CA ARG A 33 -1.79 -14.22 46.43
C ARG A 33 -1.29 -12.76 46.56
N PRO A 34 -1.99 -11.73 46.01
CA PRO A 34 -1.66 -10.36 46.33
C PRO A 34 -2.02 -10.10 47.79
N SER A 35 -1.09 -9.55 48.54
CA SER A 35 -1.29 -9.08 49.91
C SER A 35 -2.36 -7.99 49.88
N SER A 36 -3.37 -8.14 50.77
CA SER A 36 -4.49 -7.23 50.96
C SER A 36 -4.09 -5.95 51.65
N THR A 37 -3.39 -5.03 50.95
CA THR A 37 -3.22 -3.63 51.38
C THR A 37 -2.97 -2.71 50.19
N LEU A 38 -3.73 -2.89 49.11
CA LEU A 38 -3.97 -1.79 48.19
C LEU A 38 -5.17 -1.01 48.73
N LYS A 39 -4.92 0.26 49.15
CA LYS A 39 -5.98 1.23 49.43
C LYS A 39 -6.99 1.12 48.29
N ARG A 40 -8.29 0.93 48.62
CA ARG A 40 -9.38 1.14 47.66
C ARG A 40 -9.14 2.52 47.04
N VAL A 41 -8.64 2.56 45.82
CA VAL A 41 -8.75 3.73 44.98
C VAL A 41 -10.24 3.97 44.83
N GLU A 42 -10.73 5.14 45.25
CA GLU A 42 -12.11 5.56 45.07
C GLU A 42 -12.54 5.19 43.66
N ALA A 43 -13.68 4.51 43.51
CA ALA A 43 -14.19 4.05 42.25
C ALA A 43 -14.27 5.25 41.30
N ARG A 44 -13.44 5.28 40.27
CA ARG A 44 -13.42 6.36 39.31
C ARG A 44 -14.75 6.35 38.55
N GLU A 45 -15.49 7.46 38.59
CA GLU A 45 -16.77 7.67 37.88
C GLU A 45 -16.59 7.75 36.34
N GLU A 46 -15.51 7.20 35.81
CA GLU A 46 -15.12 7.25 34.43
C GLU A 46 -16.06 6.39 33.56
N LEU A 47 -16.27 6.77 32.29
CA LEU A 47 -17.00 5.99 31.29
C LEU A 47 -18.49 5.70 31.56
N GLY A 48 -19.19 6.62 32.19
CA GLY A 48 -20.62 6.43 32.53
C GLY A 48 -20.86 5.53 33.74
N ARG A 49 -19.81 5.20 34.51
CA ARG A 49 -19.93 4.61 35.84
C ARG A 49 -20.61 5.61 36.77
N GLY A 50 -21.44 5.10 37.65
CA GLY A 50 -22.27 5.97 38.48
C GLY A 50 -23.58 6.46 37.81
N GLY A 51 -23.67 6.27 36.46
CA GLY A 51 -24.88 6.46 35.69
C GLY A 51 -25.67 5.15 35.54
N ARG A 52 -25.84 4.69 34.29
CA ARG A 52 -26.59 3.45 34.00
C ARG A 52 -25.81 2.19 34.36
N LEU A 53 -24.47 2.21 34.23
CA LEU A 53 -23.61 1.09 34.59
C LEU A 53 -23.17 1.19 36.05
N ARG A 54 -23.24 0.08 36.79
CA ARG A 54 -22.89 0.00 38.20
C ARG A 54 -21.57 -0.65 38.49
N ASP A 55 -21.16 -1.58 37.61
CA ASP A 55 -19.98 -2.42 37.79
C ASP A 55 -18.87 -2.05 36.83
N ASP A 56 -17.65 -2.41 37.17
CA ASP A 56 -16.49 -2.32 36.29
C ASP A 56 -16.59 -3.29 35.11
N ALA A 57 -15.86 -3.03 34.03
CA ALA A 57 -15.75 -3.96 32.92
C ALA A 57 -15.16 -5.30 33.39
N ALA A 58 -15.73 -6.41 32.93
CA ALA A 58 -15.17 -7.73 33.20
C ALA A 58 -13.74 -7.84 32.68
N ALA A 59 -12.87 -8.54 33.40
CA ALA A 59 -11.48 -8.73 33.02
C ALA A 59 -11.33 -9.36 31.63
N GLU A 60 -12.26 -10.24 31.26
CA GLU A 60 -12.32 -10.89 29.94
C GLU A 60 -12.66 -9.88 28.83
N LEU A 61 -13.54 -8.91 29.10
CA LEU A 61 -13.86 -7.83 28.14
C LEU A 61 -12.65 -6.91 27.95
N VAL A 62 -11.97 -6.56 29.04
CA VAL A 62 -10.74 -5.76 28.96
C VAL A 62 -9.69 -6.48 28.15
N ALA A 63 -9.45 -7.76 28.39
CA ALA A 63 -8.45 -8.54 27.69
C ALA A 63 -8.78 -8.80 26.21
N ALA A 64 -10.07 -9.04 25.89
CA ALA A 64 -10.49 -9.44 24.55
C ALA A 64 -10.77 -8.26 23.60
N ALA A 65 -11.15 -7.09 24.12
CA ALA A 65 -11.54 -5.94 23.32
C ALA A 65 -10.76 -4.66 23.69
N TYR A 66 -10.84 -4.21 24.94
CA TYR A 66 -10.30 -2.92 25.35
C TYR A 66 -8.78 -2.82 25.20
N ALA A 67 -8.03 -3.91 25.44
CA ALA A 67 -6.60 -3.92 25.26
C ALA A 67 -6.17 -3.64 23.80
N ALA A 68 -6.92 -4.19 22.83
CA ALA A 68 -6.68 -3.92 21.42
C ALA A 68 -7.06 -2.49 21.04
N GLU A 69 -8.22 -2.00 21.51
CA GLU A 69 -8.67 -0.63 21.24
C GLU A 69 -7.73 0.43 21.86
N SER A 70 -7.26 0.20 23.08
CA SER A 70 -6.28 1.06 23.75
C SER A 70 -4.94 1.11 22.99
N ALA A 71 -4.47 -0.04 22.48
CA ALA A 71 -3.22 -0.12 21.72
C ALA A 71 -3.25 0.69 20.40
N HIS A 72 -4.43 0.95 19.83
CA HIS A 72 -4.57 1.82 18.66
C HIS A 72 -4.25 3.28 18.96
N GLY A 73 -4.32 3.68 20.24
CA GLY A 73 -4.10 5.04 20.72
C GLY A 73 -2.77 5.64 20.25
N THR A 74 -1.70 4.87 20.30
CA THR A 74 -0.36 5.33 19.90
C THR A 74 -0.35 5.92 18.48
N ARG A 75 -0.92 5.20 17.49
CA ARG A 75 -0.97 5.67 16.11
C ARG A 75 -1.99 6.79 15.88
N LEU A 76 -3.04 6.84 16.68
CA LEU A 76 -4.11 7.84 16.55
C LEU A 76 -3.86 9.10 17.40
N ALA A 77 -2.84 9.12 18.25
CA ALA A 77 -2.61 10.14 19.27
C ALA A 77 -2.64 11.58 18.71
N ARG A 78 -1.91 11.82 17.61
CA ARG A 78 -1.86 13.17 17.00
C ARG A 78 -3.21 13.57 16.41
N GLY A 79 -3.86 12.67 15.64
CA GLY A 79 -5.16 12.96 15.05
C GLY A 79 -6.24 13.22 16.10
N LEU A 80 -6.26 12.44 17.18
CA LEU A 80 -7.16 12.66 18.31
C LEU A 80 -6.88 13.99 19.00
N SER A 81 -5.61 14.33 19.18
CA SER A 81 -5.22 15.59 19.84
C SER A 81 -5.66 16.81 19.04
N LEU A 82 -5.47 16.82 17.72
CA LEU A 82 -5.96 17.91 16.85
C LEU A 82 -7.49 17.99 16.87
N ALA A 83 -8.17 16.84 16.88
CA ALA A 83 -9.64 16.79 17.00
C ALA A 83 -10.13 17.41 18.32
N ASP A 84 -9.43 17.12 19.43
CA ASP A 84 -9.77 17.66 20.76
C ASP A 84 -9.56 19.17 20.81
N LEU A 85 -8.41 19.67 20.32
CA LEU A 85 -8.08 21.09 20.26
C LEU A 85 -9.09 21.88 19.42
N ALA A 86 -9.38 21.40 18.21
CA ALA A 86 -10.33 22.06 17.31
C ALA A 86 -11.75 22.13 17.94
N HIS A 87 -12.17 21.06 18.59
CA HIS A 87 -13.46 21.01 19.26
C HIS A 87 -13.55 22.01 20.45
N ALA A 88 -12.51 22.07 21.30
CA ALA A 88 -12.46 23.01 22.43
C ALA A 88 -12.44 24.47 21.95
N VAL A 89 -11.66 24.77 20.88
CA VAL A 89 -11.65 26.09 20.25
C VAL A 89 -13.04 26.45 19.74
N ALA A 90 -13.75 25.52 19.08
CA ALA A 90 -15.10 25.79 18.56
C ALA A 90 -16.12 26.05 19.69
N LEU A 91 -16.04 25.37 20.83
CA LEU A 91 -16.90 25.62 21.99
C LEU A 91 -16.67 27.03 22.56
N VAL A 92 -15.42 27.47 22.63
CA VAL A 92 -15.09 28.82 23.13
C VAL A 92 -15.52 29.90 22.13
N GLU A 93 -15.24 29.72 20.85
CA GLU A 93 -15.63 30.67 19.80
C GLU A 93 -17.16 30.75 19.63
N GLY A 94 -17.86 29.66 19.85
CA GLY A 94 -19.34 29.61 19.86
C GLY A 94 -19.99 30.23 21.10
N GLY A 95 -19.19 30.57 22.12
CA GLY A 95 -19.69 31.13 23.37
C GLY A 95 -20.30 30.12 24.35
N ASP A 96 -20.18 28.83 24.04
CA ASP A 96 -20.69 27.74 24.88
C ASP A 96 -19.79 27.48 26.11
N LEU A 97 -18.52 27.87 26.04
CA LEU A 97 -17.53 27.70 27.10
C LEU A 97 -16.69 28.98 27.27
N SER A 98 -16.52 29.41 28.52
CA SER A 98 -15.76 30.64 28.87
C SER A 98 -15.15 30.57 30.27
N GLY A 99 -14.33 31.57 30.63
CA GLY A 99 -13.75 31.72 31.97
C GLY A 99 -12.72 30.64 32.31
N ASP A 100 -12.58 30.34 33.60
CA ASP A 100 -11.54 29.45 34.16
C ASP A 100 -11.59 28.03 33.58
N ASP A 101 -12.79 27.50 33.31
CA ASP A 101 -12.93 26.18 32.70
C ASP A 101 -12.42 26.16 31.24
N ALA A 102 -12.69 27.22 30.48
CA ALA A 102 -12.15 27.35 29.11
C ALA A 102 -10.63 27.41 29.12
N GLN A 103 -10.06 28.27 29.96
CA GLN A 103 -8.62 28.42 30.09
C GLN A 103 -7.96 27.10 30.47
N SER A 104 -8.51 26.43 31.51
CA SER A 104 -7.97 25.16 32.02
C SER A 104 -8.04 24.05 30.97
N LEU A 105 -9.18 23.91 30.27
CA LEU A 105 -9.34 22.94 29.19
C LEU A 105 -8.32 23.14 28.08
N LEU A 106 -8.22 24.37 27.55
CA LEU A 106 -7.31 24.68 26.42
C LEU A 106 -5.86 24.43 26.80
N ARG A 107 -5.40 24.86 27.99
CA ARG A 107 -4.05 24.60 28.47
C ARG A 107 -3.78 23.10 28.65
N GLY A 108 -4.70 22.36 29.25
CA GLY A 108 -4.57 20.92 29.42
C GLY A 108 -4.48 20.16 28.09
N LEU A 109 -5.25 20.58 27.09
CA LEU A 109 -5.18 19.97 25.76
C LEU A 109 -3.87 20.27 25.04
N LEU A 110 -3.28 21.48 25.19
CA LEU A 110 -1.95 21.78 24.68
C LEU A 110 -0.86 20.93 25.36
N GLU A 111 -0.96 20.70 26.66
CA GLU A 111 -0.07 19.79 27.37
C GLU A 111 -0.20 18.35 26.88
N LEU A 112 -1.43 17.86 26.68
CA LEU A 112 -1.65 16.51 26.11
C LEU A 112 -1.13 16.39 24.68
N HIS A 113 -1.25 17.45 23.88
CA HIS A 113 -0.74 17.48 22.52
C HIS A 113 0.79 17.34 22.48
N ALA A 114 1.49 17.84 23.48
CA ALA A 114 2.95 17.74 23.57
C ALA A 114 3.46 16.33 23.95
N ILE A 115 2.58 15.41 24.35
CA ILE A 115 2.97 14.04 24.72
C ILE A 115 2.99 13.17 23.44
N PRO A 116 4.15 12.59 23.06
CA PRO A 116 4.21 11.61 21.98
C PRO A 116 3.31 10.41 22.26
N GLY A 117 2.72 9.84 21.21
CA GLY A 117 1.80 8.70 21.34
C GLY A 117 2.41 7.51 22.09
N GLU A 118 3.70 7.25 21.89
CA GLU A 118 4.45 6.17 22.55
C GLU A 118 4.66 6.41 24.04
N ALA A 119 4.70 7.69 24.46
CA ALA A 119 4.89 8.09 25.85
C ALA A 119 3.56 8.33 26.59
N PHE A 120 2.43 8.30 25.90
CA PHE A 120 1.12 8.52 26.50
C PHE A 120 0.73 7.32 27.39
N PRO A 121 0.16 7.55 28.60
CA PRO A 121 -0.19 6.47 29.54
C PRO A 121 -1.50 5.78 29.13
N TRP A 122 -1.47 4.97 28.07
CA TRP A 122 -2.62 4.17 27.62
C TRP A 122 -2.97 3.11 28.66
N ASP A 123 -4.21 3.17 29.22
CA ASP A 123 -4.70 2.19 30.17
C ASP A 123 -5.88 1.41 29.58
N PRO A 124 -5.70 0.11 29.28
CA PRO A 124 -6.79 -0.73 28.78
C PRO A 124 -8.02 -0.81 29.68
N ALA A 125 -7.87 -0.60 30.99
CA ALA A 125 -9.01 -0.62 31.91
C ALA A 125 -9.99 0.53 31.63
N LEU A 126 -9.54 1.61 30.98
CA LEU A 126 -10.37 2.74 30.55
C LEU A 126 -11.12 2.49 29.24
N GLY A 127 -10.84 1.39 28.55
CA GLY A 127 -11.45 1.01 27.28
C GLY A 127 -10.63 1.46 26.08
N ASP A 128 -10.91 2.62 25.52
CA ASP A 128 -10.23 3.08 24.30
C ASP A 128 -9.39 4.35 24.52
N ALA A 129 -8.72 4.79 23.44
CA ALA A 129 -7.82 5.93 23.46
C ALA A 129 -8.53 7.25 23.81
N PHE A 130 -9.79 7.45 23.45
CA PHE A 130 -10.54 8.66 23.82
C PHE A 130 -10.73 8.74 25.33
N ASN A 131 -11.16 7.65 25.93
CA ASN A 131 -11.37 7.59 27.38
C ASN A 131 -10.06 7.76 28.17
N ALA A 132 -8.96 7.15 27.69
CA ALA A 132 -7.65 7.33 28.30
C ALA A 132 -7.18 8.81 28.23
N ARG A 133 -7.48 9.51 27.12
CA ARG A 133 -7.17 10.94 26.98
C ARG A 133 -8.05 11.80 27.89
N GLU A 134 -9.35 11.49 27.97
CA GLU A 134 -10.29 12.20 28.86
C GLU A 134 -9.89 12.04 30.35
N ALA A 135 -9.52 10.82 30.77
CA ALA A 135 -9.05 10.56 32.13
C ALA A 135 -7.73 11.28 32.45
N GLU A 136 -6.77 11.31 31.50
CA GLU A 136 -5.51 12.04 31.70
C GLU A 136 -5.74 13.57 31.71
N LEU A 137 -6.69 14.06 30.91
CA LEU A 137 -7.10 15.47 30.94
C LEU A 137 -7.73 15.83 32.28
N GLU A 138 -8.69 15.03 32.79
CA GLU A 138 -9.33 15.24 34.10
C GLU A 138 -8.30 15.28 35.23
N ARG A 139 -7.29 14.41 35.19
CA ARG A 139 -6.21 14.40 36.17
C ARG A 139 -5.40 15.72 36.18
N ARG A 140 -5.28 16.40 35.04
CA ARG A 140 -4.50 17.64 34.88
C ARG A 140 -5.29 18.89 35.24
N VAL A 141 -6.51 18.98 34.73
CA VAL A 141 -7.29 20.22 34.78
C VAL A 141 -8.52 20.14 35.68
N GLY A 142 -8.79 18.97 36.25
CA GLY A 142 -9.96 18.74 37.08
C GLY A 142 -11.22 18.43 36.25
N ARG A 143 -12.23 17.89 36.92
CA ARG A 143 -13.47 17.36 36.32
C ARG A 143 -14.33 18.45 35.67
N SER A 144 -14.39 19.65 36.24
CA SER A 144 -15.22 20.75 35.71
C SER A 144 -14.78 21.10 34.30
N ALA A 145 -13.52 21.40 34.12
CA ALA A 145 -12.95 21.78 32.81
C ALA A 145 -12.92 20.61 31.83
N ALA A 146 -12.46 19.41 32.26
CA ALA A 146 -12.35 18.25 31.38
C ALA A 146 -13.71 17.78 30.85
N GLY A 147 -14.78 17.89 31.62
CA GLY A 147 -16.12 17.47 31.23
C GLY A 147 -16.69 18.19 30.01
N TRP A 148 -16.18 19.38 29.68
CA TRP A 148 -16.59 20.12 28.50
C TRP A 148 -16.12 19.48 27.19
N LEU A 149 -15.08 18.65 27.22
CA LEU A 149 -14.55 18.00 26.01
C LEU A 149 -15.58 17.13 25.28
N SER A 150 -16.55 16.58 26.01
CA SER A 150 -17.63 15.75 25.46
C SER A 150 -18.90 16.55 25.08
N ALA A 151 -18.93 17.89 25.24
CA ALA A 151 -20.08 18.71 24.95
C ALA A 151 -20.42 18.68 23.45
N GLY A 152 -21.58 18.12 23.10
CA GLY A 152 -22.03 17.98 21.72
C GLY A 152 -21.24 16.99 20.84
N ARG A 153 -20.22 16.35 21.37
CA ARG A 153 -19.30 15.47 20.66
C ARG A 153 -19.25 14.06 21.28
N PRO A 154 -19.85 13.05 20.67
CA PRO A 154 -19.71 11.68 21.15
C PRO A 154 -18.30 11.15 20.87
N ARG A 155 -17.82 10.22 21.71
CA ARG A 155 -16.56 9.50 21.54
C ARG A 155 -16.30 9.04 20.08
N ARG A 156 -17.33 8.52 19.42
CA ARG A 156 -17.25 8.05 18.03
C ARG A 156 -16.86 9.14 17.04
N GLU A 157 -17.37 10.37 17.21
CA GLU A 157 -16.98 11.49 16.36
C GLU A 157 -15.50 11.82 16.53
N ALA A 158 -14.99 11.90 17.76
CA ALA A 158 -13.59 12.15 18.01
C ALA A 158 -12.68 11.15 17.29
N PHE A 159 -13.03 9.85 17.36
CA PHE A 159 -12.31 8.81 16.62
C PHE A 159 -12.41 8.97 15.11
N ARG A 160 -13.58 9.37 14.55
CA ARG A 160 -13.73 9.58 13.10
C ARG A 160 -12.82 10.70 12.62
N VAL A 161 -12.79 11.81 13.35
CA VAL A 161 -11.91 12.93 13.03
C VAL A 161 -10.44 12.49 13.17
N GLY A 162 -10.08 11.89 14.29
CA GLY A 162 -8.70 11.43 14.54
C GLY A 162 -8.19 10.43 13.51
N LEU A 163 -8.98 9.39 13.18
CA LEU A 163 -8.62 8.40 12.17
C LEU A 163 -8.46 9.04 10.78
N ARG A 164 -9.35 9.98 10.42
CA ARG A 164 -9.33 10.65 9.13
C ARG A 164 -8.07 11.51 8.95
N LEU A 165 -7.71 12.28 9.99
CA LEU A 165 -6.46 13.07 10.00
C LEU A 165 -5.21 12.18 9.93
N THR A 166 -5.20 11.09 10.70
CA THR A 166 -4.10 10.11 10.66
C THR A 166 -3.97 9.46 9.28
N ALA A 167 -5.09 9.02 8.70
CA ALA A 167 -5.10 8.41 7.37
C ALA A 167 -4.67 9.40 6.28
N ARG A 168 -5.11 10.67 6.35
CA ARG A 168 -4.73 11.72 5.40
C ARG A 168 -3.22 11.95 5.40
N ALA A 169 -2.62 12.07 6.58
CA ALA A 169 -1.16 12.23 6.71
C ALA A 169 -0.41 11.00 6.16
N GLY A 170 -0.85 9.78 6.50
CA GLY A 170 -0.23 8.55 5.99
C GLY A 170 -0.36 8.38 4.49
N VAL A 171 -1.48 8.78 3.88
CA VAL A 171 -1.69 8.73 2.42
C VAL A 171 -0.76 9.71 1.70
N ARG A 172 -0.46 10.88 2.27
CA ARG A 172 0.56 11.79 1.71
C ARG A 172 1.95 11.16 1.73
N GLU A 173 2.34 10.51 2.84
CA GLU A 173 3.61 9.80 2.91
C GLU A 173 3.68 8.62 1.92
N LEU A 174 2.57 7.92 1.73
CA LEU A 174 2.47 6.84 0.75
C LEU A 174 2.62 7.37 -0.68
N HIS A 175 1.98 8.50 -1.00
CA HIS A 175 2.15 9.19 -2.28
C HIS A 175 3.63 9.49 -2.55
N ASP A 176 4.33 10.11 -1.58
CA ASP A 176 5.74 10.44 -1.72
C ASP A 176 6.62 9.20 -1.95
N ALA A 177 6.27 8.08 -1.30
CA ALA A 177 6.98 6.82 -1.49
C ALA A 177 6.73 6.21 -2.89
N PHE A 178 5.53 6.32 -3.45
CA PHE A 178 5.25 5.88 -4.83
C PHE A 178 5.95 6.77 -5.86
N VAL A 179 5.99 8.08 -5.63
CA VAL A 179 6.75 9.00 -6.48
C VAL A 179 8.24 8.66 -6.47
N ALA A 180 8.82 8.37 -5.31
CA ALA A 180 10.21 7.93 -5.21
C ALA A 180 10.45 6.61 -5.97
N GLN A 181 9.53 5.65 -5.88
CA GLN A 181 9.61 4.40 -6.64
C GLN A 181 9.58 4.63 -8.15
N ALA A 182 8.68 5.50 -8.63
CA ALA A 182 8.61 5.87 -10.05
C ALA A 182 9.88 6.58 -10.51
N ALA A 183 10.39 7.51 -9.71
CA ALA A 183 11.61 8.26 -10.02
C ALA A 183 12.85 7.34 -10.15
N ALA A 184 13.00 6.35 -9.27
CA ALA A 184 14.08 5.38 -9.35
C ALA A 184 14.02 4.56 -10.65
N LEU A 185 12.84 4.10 -11.06
CA LEU A 185 12.62 3.38 -12.33
C LEU A 185 12.94 4.26 -13.54
N VAL A 186 12.51 5.51 -13.49
CA VAL A 186 12.74 6.50 -14.57
C VAL A 186 14.22 6.83 -14.72
N ALA A 187 14.95 6.98 -13.60
CA ALA A 187 16.40 7.21 -13.63
C ALA A 187 17.13 6.07 -14.35
N HIS A 188 16.80 4.82 -14.03
CA HIS A 188 17.35 3.66 -14.76
C HIS A 188 16.90 3.63 -16.21
N ALA A 189 15.65 3.96 -16.51
CA ALA A 189 15.14 3.98 -17.89
C ALA A 189 15.86 5.03 -18.76
N HIS A 190 16.15 6.22 -18.24
CA HIS A 190 16.99 7.22 -18.91
C HIS A 190 18.39 6.68 -19.20
N ALA A 191 19.02 6.03 -18.23
CA ALA A 191 20.37 5.50 -18.35
C ALA A 191 20.47 4.33 -19.34
N THR A 192 19.38 3.60 -19.58
CA THR A 192 19.37 2.36 -20.36
C THR A 192 18.39 2.39 -21.54
N LYS A 193 17.96 3.57 -21.99
CA LYS A 193 16.93 3.74 -23.02
C LYS A 193 17.26 3.07 -24.36
N THR A 194 18.57 2.96 -24.70
CA THR A 194 19.07 2.33 -25.94
C THR A 194 19.70 0.94 -25.69
N ALA A 195 19.81 0.50 -24.44
CA ALA A 195 20.38 -0.80 -24.11
C ALA A 195 19.43 -1.91 -24.57
N LEU A 196 19.90 -2.76 -25.49
CA LEU A 196 19.09 -3.87 -26.01
C LEU A 196 18.70 -4.82 -24.90
N ALA A 197 17.45 -5.28 -24.94
CA ALA A 197 16.90 -6.24 -24.02
C ALA A 197 15.92 -7.19 -24.72
N THR A 198 15.62 -8.28 -24.05
CA THR A 198 14.58 -9.24 -24.44
C THR A 198 13.37 -9.09 -23.54
N ASP A 199 12.20 -8.87 -24.12
CA ASP A 199 10.95 -9.01 -23.38
C ASP A 199 10.62 -10.49 -23.18
N TYR A 200 9.93 -10.79 -22.06
CA TYR A 200 9.53 -12.15 -21.68
C TYR A 200 8.03 -12.26 -21.53
N THR A 201 7.45 -13.30 -22.14
CA THR A 201 6.09 -13.74 -21.86
C THR A 201 6.11 -15.22 -21.48
N TYR A 202 5.41 -15.61 -20.38
CA TYR A 202 5.50 -16.98 -19.85
C TYR A 202 6.93 -17.47 -19.57
N LEU A 203 7.84 -16.55 -19.20
CA LEU A 203 9.27 -16.81 -19.02
C LEU A 203 9.97 -17.31 -20.31
N GLN A 204 9.38 -17.07 -21.47
CA GLN A 204 10.01 -17.34 -22.77
C GLN A 204 10.45 -16.02 -23.40
N PRO A 205 11.64 -15.97 -24.02
CA PRO A 205 12.08 -14.83 -24.82
C PRO A 205 11.03 -14.54 -25.90
N ALA A 206 10.50 -13.33 -25.93
CA ALA A 206 9.36 -12.98 -26.78
C ALA A 206 9.74 -12.03 -27.92
N GLN A 207 10.10 -10.80 -27.60
CA GLN A 207 10.41 -9.77 -28.59
C GLN A 207 11.64 -8.95 -28.18
N PRO A 208 12.41 -8.44 -29.16
CA PRO A 208 13.48 -7.49 -28.85
C PRO A 208 12.88 -6.14 -28.42
N THR A 209 13.45 -5.56 -27.38
CA THR A 209 13.07 -4.27 -26.81
C THR A 209 14.30 -3.56 -26.26
N THR A 210 14.15 -2.50 -25.47
CA THR A 210 15.24 -1.91 -24.69
C THR A 210 14.99 -2.05 -23.20
N LEU A 211 16.05 -2.03 -22.42
CA LEU A 211 15.96 -2.12 -20.97
C LEU A 211 15.19 -0.91 -20.38
N GLY A 212 15.40 0.29 -20.94
CA GLY A 212 14.61 1.46 -20.58
C GLY A 212 13.12 1.26 -20.80
N HIS A 213 12.71 0.67 -21.93
CA HIS A 213 11.30 0.35 -22.20
C HIS A 213 10.73 -0.66 -21.18
N LEU A 214 11.48 -1.71 -20.85
CA LEU A 214 11.06 -2.70 -19.83
C LEU A 214 10.83 -2.05 -18.45
N LEU A 215 11.71 -1.15 -18.03
CA LEU A 215 11.60 -0.48 -16.73
C LEU A 215 10.41 0.48 -16.67
N LEU A 216 10.09 1.15 -17.78
CA LEU A 216 8.90 2.02 -17.85
C LEU A 216 7.59 1.25 -17.68
N ALA A 217 7.54 -0.05 -18.00
CA ALA A 217 6.37 -0.88 -17.74
C ALA A 217 6.00 -0.97 -16.25
N TYR A 218 6.95 -0.73 -15.34
CA TYR A 218 6.72 -0.62 -13.90
C TYR A 218 6.59 0.85 -13.44
N GLY A 219 7.19 1.79 -14.16
CA GLY A 219 7.14 3.22 -13.85
C GLY A 219 5.72 3.79 -13.96
N PHE A 220 5.01 3.49 -15.04
CA PHE A 220 3.63 3.92 -15.25
C PHE A 220 2.63 3.42 -14.18
N PRO A 221 2.64 2.14 -13.75
CA PRO A 221 1.83 1.70 -12.61
C PRO A 221 2.15 2.45 -11.32
N ALA A 222 3.42 2.72 -11.01
CA ALA A 222 3.81 3.46 -9.81
C ALA A 222 3.27 4.90 -9.80
N LEU A 223 3.27 5.59 -10.94
CA LEU A 223 2.61 6.90 -11.08
C LEU A 223 1.10 6.82 -10.89
N ARG A 224 0.43 5.82 -11.45
CA ARG A 224 -1.01 5.63 -11.24
C ARG A 224 -1.34 5.33 -9.77
N ASP A 225 -0.43 4.72 -9.02
CA ASP A 225 -0.60 4.52 -7.58
C ASP A 225 -0.42 5.83 -6.81
N ALA A 226 0.51 6.71 -7.24
CA ALA A 226 0.62 8.07 -6.73
C ALA A 226 -0.65 8.91 -7.01
N ASP A 227 -1.24 8.81 -8.21
CA ASP A 227 -2.51 9.45 -8.53
C ASP A 227 -3.67 8.97 -7.65
N ARG A 228 -3.76 7.66 -7.39
CA ARG A 228 -4.76 7.10 -6.45
C ARG A 228 -4.57 7.67 -5.05
N ALA A 229 -3.34 7.71 -4.55
CA ALA A 229 -3.03 8.29 -3.24
C ALA A 229 -3.42 9.79 -3.18
N ARG A 230 -3.15 10.56 -4.25
CA ARG A 230 -3.58 11.95 -4.37
C ARG A 230 -5.11 12.10 -4.32
N GLY A 231 -5.85 11.27 -5.04
CA GLY A 231 -7.32 11.24 -5.00
C GLY A 231 -7.87 10.90 -3.62
N LEU A 232 -7.28 9.90 -2.95
CA LEU A 232 -7.64 9.52 -1.57
C LEU A 232 -7.35 10.63 -0.55
N HIS A 233 -6.23 11.35 -0.69
CA HIS A 233 -5.93 12.48 0.18
C HIS A 233 -7.02 13.56 0.09
N ALA A 234 -7.52 13.85 -1.11
CA ALA A 234 -8.62 14.79 -1.31
C ALA A 234 -9.92 14.27 -0.66
N SER A 235 -10.27 13.01 -0.83
CA SER A 235 -11.45 12.38 -0.20
C SER A 235 -11.36 12.39 1.33
N LEU A 236 -10.18 12.15 1.90
CA LEU A 236 -9.92 12.24 3.33
C LEU A 236 -9.93 13.68 3.84
N GLY A 237 -9.75 14.67 2.98
CA GLY A 237 -9.83 16.10 3.25
C GLY A 237 -11.23 16.62 3.58
N ALA A 238 -12.31 15.80 3.39
CA ALA A 238 -13.65 16.18 3.81
C ALA A 238 -13.84 16.00 5.32
N SER A 239 -14.12 17.06 6.07
CA SER A 239 -14.28 17.04 7.53
C SER A 239 -15.57 16.31 7.95
N VAL A 240 -15.48 15.51 9.00
CA VAL A 240 -16.60 14.88 9.69
C VAL A 240 -16.88 15.52 11.06
N ALA A 241 -16.08 16.52 11.46
CA ALA A 241 -16.17 17.18 12.75
C ALA A 241 -17.48 17.95 12.92
N GLY A 242 -17.97 18.03 14.17
CA GLY A 242 -19.20 18.71 14.55
C GLY A 242 -20.48 18.01 14.11
N ALA A 243 -20.39 16.79 13.55
CA ALA A 243 -21.56 16.01 13.15
C ALA A 243 -22.37 15.48 14.34
N GLY A 244 -21.81 15.45 15.52
CA GLY A 244 -22.45 14.93 16.73
C GLY A 244 -22.69 13.42 16.68
N GLY A 245 -23.85 12.98 17.12
CA GLY A 245 -24.23 11.56 17.10
C GLY A 245 -24.65 11.10 15.70
N SER A 246 -25.94 10.85 15.51
CA SER A 246 -26.48 10.44 14.19
C SER A 246 -27.45 11.46 13.59
N ALA A 247 -27.87 12.43 14.37
CA ALA A 247 -28.87 13.43 13.99
C ALA A 247 -28.40 14.88 14.21
N GLY A 248 -27.09 15.09 14.30
CA GLY A 248 -26.49 16.38 14.59
C GLY A 248 -26.34 16.66 16.08
N SER A 249 -26.01 17.89 16.42
CA SER A 249 -25.79 18.38 17.78
C SER A 249 -26.75 19.53 18.11
N ARG A 250 -27.07 19.72 19.40
CA ARG A 250 -27.80 20.88 19.91
C ARG A 250 -26.85 22.07 20.18
N TRP A 251 -25.57 21.80 20.29
CA TRP A 251 -24.55 22.80 20.52
C TRP A 251 -24.29 23.62 19.25
N ALA A 252 -23.96 24.89 19.41
CA ALA A 252 -23.75 25.82 18.29
C ALA A 252 -22.37 25.60 17.64
N LEU A 253 -22.03 24.34 17.31
CA LEU A 253 -20.76 24.00 16.66
C LEU A 253 -20.79 24.36 15.18
N ASP A 254 -20.00 25.34 14.78
CA ASP A 254 -19.80 25.68 13.37
C ASP A 254 -18.92 24.61 12.70
N ARG A 255 -19.51 23.75 11.88
CA ARG A 255 -18.82 22.67 11.18
C ARG A 255 -17.85 23.18 10.12
N ALA A 256 -18.12 24.33 9.50
CA ALA A 256 -17.21 24.95 8.52
C ALA A 256 -15.95 25.46 9.24
N ARG A 257 -16.14 26.10 10.41
CA ARG A 257 -15.03 26.54 11.25
C ARG A 257 -14.21 25.37 11.77
N LEU A 258 -14.84 24.28 12.18
CA LEU A 258 -14.13 23.03 12.58
C LEU A 258 -13.32 22.44 11.41
N ALA A 259 -13.85 22.45 10.20
CA ALA A 259 -13.11 22.00 9.02
C ALA A 259 -11.87 22.88 8.75
N GLU A 260 -12.03 24.20 8.82
CA GLU A 260 -10.93 25.16 8.67
C GLU A 260 -9.83 24.93 9.71
N LEU A 261 -10.18 24.82 11.00
CA LEU A 261 -9.26 24.54 12.11
C LEU A 261 -8.47 23.24 11.92
N LEU A 262 -9.05 22.25 11.25
CA LEU A 262 -8.44 20.95 10.95
C LEU A 262 -7.75 20.90 9.58
N GLY A 263 -7.69 22.02 8.85
CA GLY A 263 -7.13 22.09 7.51
C GLY A 263 -7.85 21.19 6.52
N CYS A 264 -9.17 21.04 6.66
CA CYS A 264 -10.05 20.34 5.75
C CYS A 264 -10.69 21.31 4.77
N GLU A 265 -10.77 20.93 3.48
CA GLU A 265 -11.28 21.81 2.41
C GLU A 265 -12.80 21.72 2.26
N THR A 266 -13.41 20.62 2.65
CA THR A 266 -14.83 20.31 2.47
C THR A 266 -15.43 19.63 3.70
N LEU A 267 -16.75 19.37 3.66
CA LEU A 267 -17.49 18.70 4.72
C LEU A 267 -18.17 17.43 4.18
N VAL A 268 -18.28 16.41 5.02
CA VAL A 268 -19.30 15.38 4.87
C VAL A 268 -20.61 15.95 5.44
N GLU A 269 -21.53 16.34 4.58
CA GLU A 269 -22.70 17.17 4.96
C GLU A 269 -23.63 16.47 5.96
N HIS A 270 -23.99 15.22 5.70
CA HIS A 270 -24.99 14.51 6.48
C HIS A 270 -24.40 13.90 7.76
N ALA A 271 -24.95 14.26 8.92
CA ALA A 271 -24.42 13.86 10.24
C ALA A 271 -24.31 12.32 10.43
N LYS A 272 -25.32 11.58 9.98
CA LYS A 272 -25.28 10.11 10.08
C LYS A 272 -24.24 9.50 9.14
N ASP A 273 -24.07 10.06 7.96
CA ASP A 273 -23.03 9.68 7.00
C ASP A 273 -21.64 9.88 7.60
N ALA A 274 -21.36 11.09 8.09
CA ALA A 274 -20.13 11.44 8.78
C ALA A 274 -19.76 10.51 9.96
N ALA A 275 -20.80 10.03 10.68
CA ALA A 275 -20.60 9.18 11.86
C ALA A 275 -20.46 7.69 11.54
N TRP A 276 -21.00 7.21 10.41
CA TRP A 276 -21.18 5.79 10.15
C TRP A 276 -20.47 5.27 8.93
N GLN A 277 -20.48 6.00 7.79
CA GLN A 277 -19.86 5.50 6.55
C GLN A 277 -18.35 5.43 6.66
N ALA A 278 -17.80 4.46 5.95
CA ALA A 278 -16.38 4.15 5.99
C ALA A 278 -15.82 3.74 4.61
N ASP A 279 -16.55 4.07 3.54
CA ASP A 279 -16.20 3.79 2.14
C ASP A 279 -14.83 4.35 1.76
N VAL A 280 -14.46 5.54 2.23
CA VAL A 280 -13.12 6.12 2.00
C VAL A 280 -11.99 5.23 2.55
N TYR A 281 -12.23 4.47 3.62
CA TYR A 281 -11.23 3.53 4.14
C TYR A 281 -11.20 2.22 3.35
N LEU A 282 -12.32 1.83 2.72
CA LEU A 282 -12.32 0.73 1.76
C LEU A 282 -11.54 1.10 0.49
N GLU A 283 -11.75 2.32 -0.04
CA GLU A 283 -10.96 2.84 -1.16
C GLU A 283 -9.46 2.86 -0.82
N LEU A 284 -9.11 3.29 0.41
CA LEU A 284 -7.74 3.29 0.88
C LEU A 284 -7.17 1.86 0.87
N LEU A 285 -7.81 0.91 1.53
CA LEU A 285 -7.33 -0.47 1.59
C LEU A 285 -7.29 -1.14 0.21
N ALA A 286 -8.23 -0.81 -0.68
CA ALA A 286 -8.20 -1.26 -2.08
C ALA A 286 -7.00 -0.66 -2.83
N THR A 287 -6.70 0.62 -2.64
CA THR A 287 -5.51 1.27 -3.22
C THR A 287 -4.22 0.59 -2.73
N LEU A 288 -4.11 0.28 -1.42
CA LEU A 288 -2.96 -0.45 -0.89
C LEU A 288 -2.82 -1.84 -1.54
N ALA A 289 -3.92 -2.58 -1.71
CA ALA A 289 -3.91 -3.90 -2.34
C ALA A 289 -3.50 -3.84 -3.83
N ILE A 290 -3.96 -2.82 -4.57
CA ILE A 290 -3.58 -2.60 -5.98
C ILE A 290 -2.09 -2.28 -6.08
N ALA A 291 -1.60 -1.33 -5.29
CA ALA A 291 -0.19 -0.93 -5.30
C ALA A 291 0.73 -2.10 -4.90
N ALA A 292 0.37 -2.85 -3.85
CA ALA A 292 1.09 -4.04 -3.44
C ALA A 292 1.12 -5.12 -4.53
N THR A 293 0.09 -5.21 -5.38
CA THR A 293 0.08 -6.09 -6.56
C THR A 293 1.12 -5.66 -7.59
N HIS A 294 1.18 -4.36 -7.94
CA HIS A 294 2.21 -3.83 -8.87
C HIS A 294 3.63 -4.05 -8.34
N GLN A 295 3.85 -3.77 -7.05
CA GLN A 295 5.14 -4.01 -6.40
C GLN A 295 5.53 -5.49 -6.38
N THR A 296 4.54 -6.39 -6.21
CA THR A 296 4.76 -7.84 -6.26
C THR A 296 5.14 -8.32 -7.64
N GLN A 297 4.50 -7.80 -8.71
CA GLN A 297 4.86 -8.12 -10.09
C GLN A 297 6.32 -7.75 -10.37
N LEU A 298 6.71 -6.51 -10.06
CA LEU A 298 8.10 -6.07 -10.16
C LEU A 298 9.05 -6.96 -9.35
N ALA A 299 8.71 -7.26 -8.09
CA ALA A 299 9.55 -8.05 -7.22
C ALA A 299 9.72 -9.50 -7.70
N GLN A 300 8.70 -10.10 -8.31
CA GLN A 300 8.77 -11.45 -8.89
C GLN A 300 9.69 -11.49 -10.11
N ASP A 301 9.55 -10.52 -11.02
CA ASP A 301 10.41 -10.46 -12.21
C ASP A 301 11.87 -10.19 -11.82
N PHE A 302 12.12 -9.29 -10.88
CA PHE A 302 13.47 -9.03 -10.38
C PHE A 302 14.08 -10.21 -9.61
N GLU A 303 13.26 -11.02 -8.92
CA GLU A 303 13.73 -12.26 -8.28
C GLU A 303 14.18 -13.28 -9.32
N ILE A 304 13.43 -13.42 -10.42
CA ILE A 304 13.80 -14.27 -11.55
C ILE A 304 15.08 -13.72 -12.21
N TYR A 305 15.12 -12.43 -12.49
CA TYR A 305 16.26 -11.77 -13.11
C TYR A 305 17.55 -11.85 -12.28
N ALA A 306 17.41 -11.88 -10.94
CA ALA A 306 18.54 -12.03 -10.02
C ALA A 306 18.99 -13.50 -9.83
N SER A 307 18.28 -14.48 -10.41
CA SER A 307 18.71 -15.89 -10.35
C SER A 307 20.00 -16.11 -11.11
N GLN A 308 20.77 -17.12 -10.72
CA GLN A 308 22.03 -17.46 -11.39
C GLN A 308 21.80 -17.83 -12.86
N GLU A 309 20.67 -18.44 -13.20
CA GLU A 309 20.30 -18.87 -14.53
C GLU A 309 20.06 -17.68 -15.47
N PHE A 310 19.41 -16.62 -14.99
CA PHE A 310 19.19 -15.41 -15.78
C PHE A 310 20.37 -14.42 -15.66
N GLY A 311 20.76 -14.06 -14.44
CA GLY A 311 21.90 -13.18 -14.18
C GLY A 311 21.75 -11.77 -14.74
N LEU A 312 20.50 -11.29 -14.92
CA LEU A 312 20.17 -10.02 -15.56
C LEU A 312 20.31 -8.81 -14.64
N VAL A 313 20.14 -9.05 -13.32
CA VAL A 313 20.29 -8.03 -12.29
C VAL A 313 21.01 -8.61 -11.07
N GLU A 314 21.60 -7.74 -10.26
CA GLU A 314 22.13 -8.10 -8.95
C GLU A 314 21.65 -7.10 -7.90
N LEU A 315 21.06 -7.60 -6.79
CA LEU A 315 20.67 -6.77 -5.66
C LEU A 315 21.90 -6.37 -4.85
N ALA A 316 21.90 -5.14 -4.37
CA ALA A 316 22.88 -4.68 -3.40
C ALA A 316 22.88 -5.57 -2.13
N ASP A 317 24.03 -5.68 -1.48
CA ASP A 317 24.16 -6.45 -0.23
C ASP A 317 23.18 -5.97 0.85
N ALA A 318 22.92 -4.67 0.91
CA ALA A 318 21.96 -4.06 1.83
C ALA A 318 20.52 -4.57 1.66
N HIS A 319 20.15 -5.05 0.48
CA HIS A 319 18.82 -5.59 0.15
C HIS A 319 18.79 -7.11 0.10
N SER A 320 19.91 -7.74 0.41
CA SER A 320 20.12 -9.19 0.35
C SER A 320 20.29 -9.79 1.73
N ARG A 321 20.19 -11.11 1.81
CA ARG A 321 20.44 -11.83 3.06
C ARG A 321 21.28 -13.07 2.81
N ALA A 322 22.39 -13.19 3.54
CA ALA A 322 23.23 -14.38 3.48
C ALA A 322 22.53 -15.62 4.08
N SER A 323 22.89 -16.79 3.59
CA SER A 323 22.48 -18.06 4.20
C SER A 323 23.40 -18.40 5.38
N ALA A 324 22.82 -18.82 6.51
CA ALA A 324 23.60 -19.31 7.66
C ALA A 324 24.29 -20.66 7.39
N LEU A 325 23.78 -21.45 6.43
CA LEU A 325 24.30 -22.78 6.10
C LEU A 325 25.14 -22.81 4.82
N MET A 326 24.76 -21.99 3.82
CA MET A 326 25.34 -22.01 2.48
C MET A 326 26.12 -20.71 2.24
N PRO A 327 27.47 -20.70 2.38
CA PRO A 327 28.26 -19.46 2.33
C PRO A 327 28.18 -18.69 0.99
N GLN A 328 27.96 -19.43 -0.10
CA GLN A 328 27.86 -18.85 -1.45
C GLN A 328 26.49 -18.21 -1.75
N LYS A 329 25.47 -18.40 -0.90
CA LYS A 329 24.09 -18.03 -1.21
C LYS A 329 23.77 -16.61 -0.74
N LYS A 330 23.53 -15.72 -1.71
CA LYS A 330 23.02 -14.34 -1.54
C LYS A 330 21.53 -14.33 -1.92
N ASN A 331 20.65 -14.24 -0.93
CA ASN A 331 19.21 -14.25 -1.20
C ASN A 331 18.70 -12.83 -1.46
N PRO A 332 17.85 -12.60 -2.45
CA PRO A 332 17.22 -11.30 -2.71
C PRO A 332 16.07 -11.05 -1.71
N TYR A 333 16.41 -10.91 -0.42
CA TYR A 333 15.46 -10.95 0.70
C TYR A 333 14.44 -9.80 0.67
N ALA A 334 14.86 -8.62 0.22
CA ALA A 334 13.95 -7.47 0.10
C ALA A 334 12.77 -7.76 -0.84
N LEU A 335 13.00 -8.48 -1.95
CA LEU A 335 11.95 -8.85 -2.90
C LEU A 335 10.92 -9.80 -2.27
N ALA A 336 11.38 -10.74 -1.42
CA ALA A 336 10.48 -11.62 -0.67
C ALA A 336 9.60 -10.84 0.34
N ALA A 337 10.17 -9.82 1.00
CA ALA A 337 9.41 -8.95 1.91
C ALA A 337 8.33 -8.15 1.16
N ILE A 338 8.66 -7.57 0.01
CA ILE A 338 7.72 -6.84 -0.86
C ILE A 338 6.56 -7.75 -1.28
N ARG A 339 6.83 -8.97 -1.73
CA ARG A 339 5.81 -9.95 -2.14
C ARG A 339 4.87 -10.36 -1.01
N THR A 340 5.40 -10.51 0.21
CA THR A 340 4.59 -10.91 1.37
C THR A 340 3.51 -9.86 1.69
N GLN A 341 3.81 -8.58 1.51
CA GLN A 341 2.89 -7.48 1.80
C GLN A 341 1.61 -7.52 0.94
N ALA A 342 1.68 -7.99 -0.29
CA ALA A 342 0.48 -8.08 -1.15
C ALA A 342 -0.59 -9.01 -0.57
N GLY A 343 -0.17 -10.12 0.04
CA GLY A 343 -1.09 -11.03 0.75
C GLY A 343 -1.75 -10.35 1.94
N GLN A 344 -0.97 -9.61 2.74
CA GLN A 344 -1.48 -8.87 3.89
C GLN A 344 -2.48 -7.78 3.48
N ALA A 345 -2.14 -6.95 2.50
CA ALA A 345 -3.00 -5.88 2.01
C ALA A 345 -4.34 -6.41 1.46
N SER A 346 -4.31 -7.54 0.74
CA SER A 346 -5.52 -8.21 0.25
C SER A 346 -6.38 -8.75 1.39
N GLY A 347 -5.76 -9.31 2.43
CA GLY A 347 -6.45 -9.80 3.63
C GLY A 347 -7.13 -8.67 4.41
N ASP A 348 -6.47 -7.54 4.58
CA ASP A 348 -7.00 -6.36 5.27
C ASP A 348 -8.23 -5.79 4.55
N LEU A 349 -8.17 -5.68 3.21
CA LEU A 349 -9.33 -5.26 2.41
C LEU A 349 -10.50 -6.24 2.55
N ALA A 350 -10.26 -7.54 2.47
CA ALA A 350 -11.30 -8.55 2.62
C ALA A 350 -11.95 -8.51 4.00
N ALA A 351 -11.15 -8.36 5.07
CA ALA A 351 -11.64 -8.24 6.43
C ALA A 351 -12.49 -6.97 6.63
N ALA A 352 -12.06 -5.83 6.07
CA ALA A 352 -12.80 -4.58 6.12
C ALA A 352 -14.14 -4.67 5.38
N LEU A 353 -14.15 -5.22 4.16
CA LEU A 353 -15.39 -5.46 3.39
C LEU A 353 -16.38 -6.32 4.18
N ALA A 354 -15.91 -7.40 4.82
CA ALA A 354 -16.76 -8.26 5.64
C ALA A 354 -17.31 -7.53 6.87
N ALA A 355 -16.49 -6.72 7.56
CA ALA A 355 -16.89 -5.99 8.76
C ALA A 355 -17.90 -4.86 8.47
N LEU A 356 -17.87 -4.27 7.26
CA LEU A 356 -18.77 -3.17 6.90
C LEU A 356 -20.20 -3.62 6.54
N HIS A 357 -20.49 -4.89 6.49
CA HIS A 357 -21.85 -5.41 6.27
C HIS A 357 -22.75 -5.24 7.52
N THR A 358 -22.81 -4.03 8.05
CA THR A 358 -23.64 -3.70 9.23
C THR A 358 -24.68 -2.67 8.88
N GLY A 359 -25.95 -2.96 9.22
CA GLY A 359 -27.06 -2.02 9.06
C GLY A 359 -27.29 -1.17 10.31
N SER A 360 -28.27 -0.26 10.23
CA SER A 360 -28.78 0.53 11.36
C SER A 360 -27.75 1.42 12.07
N ALA A 361 -26.76 1.94 11.31
CA ALA A 361 -25.70 2.81 11.80
C ALA A 361 -24.93 2.22 13.00
N ARG A 362 -24.80 0.90 13.06
CA ARG A 362 -23.85 0.25 13.96
C ARG A 362 -22.43 0.59 13.52
N THR A 363 -21.55 0.82 14.46
CA THR A 363 -20.19 1.30 14.17
C THR A 363 -19.12 0.29 14.57
N ASP A 364 -19.51 -1.00 14.69
CA ASP A 364 -18.64 -2.09 15.11
C ASP A 364 -17.43 -2.28 14.19
N HIS A 365 -17.60 -2.01 12.89
CA HIS A 365 -16.52 -2.06 11.91
C HIS A 365 -15.35 -1.11 12.24
N PHE A 366 -15.59 -0.03 12.98
CA PHE A 366 -14.50 0.86 13.38
C PHE A 366 -13.61 0.28 14.50
N HIS A 367 -14.05 -0.73 15.23
CA HIS A 367 -13.14 -1.50 16.11
C HIS A 367 -12.03 -2.15 15.28
N LEU A 368 -12.34 -2.61 14.05
CA LEU A 368 -11.36 -3.09 13.10
C LEU A 368 -10.56 -1.93 12.45
N LEU A 369 -11.25 -0.96 11.86
CA LEU A 369 -10.63 0.08 11.04
C LEU A 369 -9.68 0.99 11.80
N ASN A 370 -9.98 1.34 13.06
CA ASN A 370 -9.10 2.17 13.90
C ASN A 370 -7.71 1.57 14.09
N GLY A 371 -7.58 0.24 14.04
CA GLY A 371 -6.30 -0.45 14.09
C GLY A 371 -5.73 -0.78 12.72
N THR A 372 -6.58 -1.32 11.83
CA THR A 372 -6.13 -1.81 10.51
C THR A 372 -5.65 -0.68 9.60
N VAL A 373 -6.39 0.43 9.51
CA VAL A 373 -6.04 1.51 8.57
C VAL A 373 -4.68 2.14 8.88
N PRO A 374 -4.38 2.60 10.11
CA PRO A 374 -3.07 3.18 10.39
C PRO A 374 -1.93 2.17 10.22
N ARG A 375 -2.12 0.92 10.67
CA ARG A 375 -1.12 -0.15 10.51
C ARG A 375 -0.83 -0.45 9.05
N ALA A 376 -1.88 -0.65 8.24
CA ALA A 376 -1.73 -0.97 6.82
C ALA A 376 -1.04 0.17 6.04
N LEU A 377 -1.30 1.42 6.42
CA LEU A 377 -0.58 2.57 5.86
C LEU A 377 0.89 2.58 6.24
N ASP A 378 1.24 2.39 7.52
CA ASP A 378 2.63 2.32 7.97
C ASP A 378 3.41 1.25 7.20
N GLU A 379 2.81 0.05 7.06
CA GLU A 379 3.38 -1.08 6.35
C GLU A 379 3.53 -0.78 4.85
N ALA A 380 2.51 -0.21 4.21
CA ALA A 380 2.56 0.13 2.79
C ALA A 380 3.60 1.20 2.47
N VAL A 381 3.72 2.24 3.31
CA VAL A 381 4.76 3.27 3.20
C VAL A 381 6.15 2.65 3.34
N ALA A 382 6.35 1.77 4.32
CA ALA A 382 7.63 1.10 4.53
C ALA A 382 8.01 0.23 3.32
N ILE A 383 7.06 -0.52 2.75
CA ILE A 383 7.31 -1.37 1.57
C ILE A 383 7.53 -0.55 0.30
N ALA A 384 6.79 0.53 0.10
CA ALA A 384 7.02 1.41 -1.05
C ALA A 384 8.41 2.09 -0.99
N ARG A 385 8.82 2.54 0.19
CA ARG A 385 10.18 3.05 0.43
C ARG A 385 11.25 1.97 0.22
N LEU A 386 11.00 0.74 0.69
CA LEU A 386 11.91 -0.39 0.44
C LEU A 386 12.02 -0.68 -1.05
N THR A 387 10.91 -0.66 -1.79
CA THR A 387 10.90 -0.89 -3.24
C THR A 387 11.73 0.18 -3.97
N ALA A 388 11.54 1.46 -3.64
CA ALA A 388 12.36 2.54 -4.18
C ALA A 388 13.86 2.34 -3.87
N SER A 389 14.20 2.00 -2.61
CA SER A 389 15.58 1.75 -2.20
C SER A 389 16.21 0.55 -2.91
N VAL A 390 15.45 -0.53 -3.15
CA VAL A 390 15.91 -1.68 -3.95
C VAL A 390 16.24 -1.25 -5.37
N LEU A 391 15.37 -0.45 -5.99
CA LEU A 391 15.57 0.06 -7.35
C LEU A 391 16.79 0.99 -7.44
N ASP A 392 16.97 1.89 -6.46
CA ASP A 392 18.15 2.76 -6.44
C ASP A 392 19.48 1.98 -6.33
N GLY A 393 19.44 0.83 -5.66
CA GLY A 393 20.65 0.04 -5.37
C GLY A 393 20.86 -1.17 -6.28
N VAL A 394 19.93 -1.49 -7.19
CA VAL A 394 20.05 -2.65 -8.07
C VAL A 394 21.08 -2.39 -9.17
N GLU A 395 21.95 -3.37 -9.39
CA GLU A 395 22.86 -3.41 -10.54
C GLU A 395 22.15 -4.09 -11.71
N LEU A 396 21.93 -3.35 -12.79
CA LEU A 396 21.45 -3.88 -14.06
C LEU A 396 22.64 -4.36 -14.90
N ARG A 397 22.48 -5.47 -15.63
CA ARG A 397 23.52 -6.06 -16.49
C ARG A 397 23.11 -6.03 -17.96
N PRO A 398 23.22 -4.86 -18.64
CA PRO A 398 22.78 -4.68 -20.02
C PRO A 398 23.43 -5.67 -21.00
N GLU A 399 24.69 -6.05 -20.77
CA GLU A 399 25.42 -7.00 -21.60
C GLU A 399 24.73 -8.38 -21.61
N ARG A 400 24.22 -8.81 -20.45
CA ARG A 400 23.52 -10.08 -20.34
C ARG A 400 22.15 -10.05 -21.03
N PHE A 401 21.46 -8.93 -20.98
CA PHE A 401 20.23 -8.72 -21.75
C PHE A 401 20.49 -8.77 -23.26
N ASP A 402 21.57 -8.14 -23.75
CA ASP A 402 21.98 -8.15 -25.16
C ASP A 402 22.35 -9.57 -25.63
N GLU A 403 23.14 -10.32 -24.85
CA GLU A 403 23.46 -11.72 -25.13
C GLU A 403 22.20 -12.56 -25.35
N ILE A 404 21.27 -12.54 -24.43
CA ILE A 404 20.03 -13.33 -24.52
C ILE A 404 19.21 -12.90 -25.75
N ALA A 405 19.14 -11.61 -26.06
CA ALA A 405 18.43 -11.12 -27.24
C ALA A 405 19.01 -11.67 -28.53
N ARG A 406 20.33 -11.76 -28.62
CA ARG A 406 21.05 -12.25 -29.83
C ARG A 406 21.05 -13.76 -29.95
N GLU A 407 21.06 -14.47 -28.85
CA GLU A 407 21.04 -15.93 -28.80
C GLU A 407 19.66 -16.54 -29.01
N SER A 408 18.59 -15.77 -28.78
CA SER A 408 17.20 -16.20 -28.86
C SER A 408 16.56 -15.88 -30.20
N PHE A 409 15.49 -16.63 -30.58
CA PHE A 409 14.72 -16.36 -31.79
C PHE A 409 13.71 -15.21 -31.63
N VAL A 410 14.04 -14.18 -30.86
CA VAL A 410 13.16 -13.04 -30.54
C VAL A 410 12.78 -12.19 -31.75
N THR A 411 13.57 -12.26 -32.81
CA THR A 411 13.35 -11.54 -34.07
C THR A 411 12.49 -12.35 -35.09
N ALA A 412 12.06 -13.56 -34.75
CA ALA A 412 11.29 -14.39 -35.66
C ALA A 412 9.99 -13.74 -36.16
N ALA A 413 9.32 -12.96 -35.31
CA ALA A 413 8.15 -12.20 -35.68
C ALA A 413 8.48 -11.08 -36.68
N ASP A 414 9.61 -10.40 -36.50
CA ASP A 414 10.06 -9.34 -37.40
C ASP A 414 10.41 -9.89 -38.79
N VAL A 415 10.98 -11.10 -38.88
CA VAL A 415 11.20 -11.79 -40.17
C VAL A 415 9.86 -12.11 -40.85
N ALA A 416 8.83 -12.54 -40.08
CA ALA A 416 7.52 -12.78 -40.66
C ALA A 416 6.84 -11.48 -41.12
N ASP A 417 7.00 -10.38 -40.37
CA ASP A 417 6.53 -9.06 -40.77
C ASP A 417 7.15 -8.59 -42.08
N VAL A 418 8.45 -8.72 -42.23
CA VAL A 418 9.17 -8.34 -43.50
C VAL A 418 8.67 -9.16 -44.68
N LEU A 419 8.47 -10.47 -44.52
CA LEU A 419 7.88 -11.32 -45.57
C LEU A 419 6.45 -10.91 -45.93
N ALA A 420 5.64 -10.52 -44.97
CA ALA A 420 4.27 -10.07 -45.22
C ALA A 420 4.23 -8.66 -45.84
N LEU A 421 5.05 -7.74 -45.35
CA LEU A 421 5.15 -6.36 -45.84
C LEU A 421 5.71 -6.27 -47.28
N SER A 422 6.52 -7.25 -47.72
CA SER A 422 6.96 -7.34 -49.09
C SER A 422 5.83 -7.63 -50.10
N GLY A 423 4.66 -8.04 -49.60
CA GLY A 423 3.51 -8.42 -50.41
C GLY A 423 3.59 -9.84 -51.03
N GLU A 424 4.64 -10.59 -50.74
CA GLU A 424 4.86 -11.96 -51.22
C GLU A 424 3.92 -12.97 -50.55
N LEU A 425 3.64 -12.75 -49.23
CA LEU A 425 2.80 -13.63 -48.41
C LEU A 425 1.82 -12.82 -47.56
N ASP A 426 0.67 -13.39 -47.26
CA ASP A 426 -0.12 -12.96 -46.15
C ASP A 426 0.59 -13.32 -44.82
N TYR A 427 0.26 -12.61 -43.74
CA TYR A 427 0.94 -12.78 -42.46
C TYR A 427 0.87 -14.23 -41.90
N ARG A 428 -0.26 -14.92 -42.06
CA ARG A 428 -0.41 -16.31 -41.60
C ARG A 428 0.55 -17.25 -42.32
N SER A 429 0.68 -17.07 -43.65
CA SER A 429 1.62 -17.81 -44.47
C SER A 429 3.08 -17.49 -44.11
N ALA A 430 3.41 -16.20 -43.92
CA ALA A 430 4.73 -15.78 -43.47
C ALA A 430 5.09 -16.39 -42.11
N HIS A 431 4.20 -16.31 -41.14
CA HIS A 431 4.37 -16.91 -39.81
C HIS A 431 4.58 -18.44 -39.89
N LYS A 432 3.85 -19.15 -40.76
CA LYS A 432 4.00 -20.61 -40.96
C LYS A 432 5.37 -20.95 -41.54
N VAL A 433 5.85 -20.17 -42.50
CA VAL A 433 7.16 -20.37 -43.13
C VAL A 433 8.30 -20.14 -42.13
N VAL A 434 8.27 -18.99 -41.42
CA VAL A 434 9.29 -18.67 -40.43
C VAL A 434 9.24 -19.68 -39.26
N GLY A 435 8.08 -20.03 -38.76
CA GLY A 435 7.93 -21.01 -37.68
C GLY A 435 8.48 -22.39 -38.04
N ARG A 436 8.36 -22.81 -39.34
CA ARG A 436 8.96 -24.03 -39.82
C ARG A 436 10.49 -23.93 -39.83
N ALA A 437 11.04 -22.85 -40.40
CA ALA A 437 12.49 -22.62 -40.46
C ALA A 437 13.13 -22.54 -39.05
N VAL A 438 12.46 -21.86 -38.12
CA VAL A 438 12.89 -21.79 -36.71
C VAL A 438 12.90 -23.17 -36.07
N ARG A 439 11.82 -23.98 -36.25
CA ARG A 439 11.77 -25.34 -35.71
C ARG A 439 12.93 -26.18 -36.21
N GLU A 440 13.24 -26.15 -37.52
CA GLU A 440 14.35 -26.91 -38.11
C GLU A 440 15.71 -26.48 -37.54
N LEU A 441 15.89 -25.18 -37.24
CA LEU A 441 17.09 -24.68 -36.60
C LEU A 441 17.20 -25.11 -35.13
N VAL A 442 16.10 -25.03 -34.37
CA VAL A 442 16.05 -25.47 -32.96
C VAL A 442 16.37 -26.97 -32.87
N GLU A 443 15.78 -27.81 -33.74
CA GLU A 443 16.02 -29.26 -33.79
C GLU A 443 17.49 -29.57 -34.14
N ALA A 444 18.14 -28.70 -34.93
CA ALA A 444 19.57 -28.81 -35.28
C ALA A 444 20.50 -28.18 -34.22
N GLY A 445 20.02 -27.57 -33.15
CA GLY A 445 20.80 -26.83 -32.17
C GLY A 445 21.51 -25.60 -32.76
N ALA A 446 20.97 -25.00 -33.83
CA ALA A 446 21.53 -23.88 -34.52
C ALA A 446 20.98 -22.53 -34.02
N SER A 447 21.79 -21.47 -34.16
CA SER A 447 21.43 -20.11 -33.73
C SER A 447 20.49 -19.41 -34.70
N PRO A 448 19.86 -18.26 -34.29
CA PRO A 448 19.01 -17.44 -35.16
C PRO A 448 19.70 -16.99 -36.46
N SER A 449 21.03 -16.80 -36.49
CA SER A 449 21.80 -16.45 -37.67
C SER A 449 21.73 -17.52 -38.77
N GLY A 450 21.27 -18.73 -38.47
CA GLY A 450 20.99 -19.77 -39.44
C GLY A 450 19.73 -19.54 -40.29
N LEU A 451 18.90 -18.51 -40.00
CA LEU A 451 17.80 -18.07 -40.86
C LEU A 451 18.39 -17.36 -42.11
N THR A 452 18.53 -18.08 -43.19
CA THR A 452 19.04 -17.54 -44.48
C THR A 452 17.92 -17.46 -45.52
N PRO A 453 18.08 -16.67 -46.62
CA PRO A 453 17.09 -16.63 -47.69
C PRO A 453 16.78 -18.02 -48.26
N GLU A 454 17.81 -18.87 -48.44
CA GLU A 454 17.69 -20.23 -49.00
C GLU A 454 16.84 -21.12 -48.04
N ARG A 455 17.08 -21.00 -46.75
CA ARG A 455 16.30 -21.77 -45.72
C ARG A 455 14.85 -21.33 -45.67
N LEU A 456 14.60 -20.02 -45.76
CA LEU A 456 13.21 -19.51 -45.81
C LEU A 456 12.51 -19.93 -47.11
N ALA A 457 13.22 -19.93 -48.25
CA ALA A 457 12.68 -20.42 -49.51
C ALA A 457 12.34 -21.92 -49.45
N ALA A 458 13.23 -22.74 -48.87
CA ALA A 458 12.97 -24.18 -48.68
C ALA A 458 11.79 -24.44 -47.70
N ALA A 459 11.72 -23.67 -46.61
CA ALA A 459 10.62 -23.75 -45.68
C ALA A 459 9.26 -23.35 -46.32
N ALA A 460 9.27 -22.34 -47.22
CA ALA A 460 8.09 -21.90 -47.94
C ALA A 460 7.65 -22.97 -48.95
N GLU A 461 8.58 -23.54 -49.71
CA GLU A 461 8.28 -24.66 -50.65
C GLU A 461 7.61 -25.83 -49.89
N ALA A 462 8.20 -26.20 -48.74
CA ALA A 462 7.69 -27.30 -47.95
C ALA A 462 6.34 -26.99 -47.21
N ALA A 463 6.04 -25.73 -46.90
CA ALA A 463 4.86 -25.31 -46.17
C ALA A 463 3.69 -24.87 -47.07
N LEU A 464 4.00 -24.29 -48.25
CA LEU A 464 3.06 -23.61 -49.13
C LEU A 464 3.08 -24.15 -50.58
N GLY A 465 4.03 -25.04 -50.93
CA GLY A 465 4.19 -25.60 -52.29
C GLY A 465 4.79 -24.60 -53.31
N ARG A 466 5.39 -23.49 -52.81
CA ARG A 466 6.14 -22.51 -53.63
C ARG A 466 7.22 -21.82 -52.81
N PRO A 467 8.36 -21.49 -53.38
CA PRO A 467 9.38 -20.74 -52.68
C PRO A 467 8.96 -19.29 -52.47
N VAL A 468 9.59 -18.62 -51.50
CA VAL A 468 9.48 -17.19 -51.27
C VAL A 468 10.86 -16.56 -51.42
N ALA A 469 10.91 -15.34 -51.96
CA ALA A 469 12.14 -14.55 -52.03
C ALA A 469 12.15 -13.50 -50.94
N ILE A 470 13.30 -13.31 -50.31
CA ILE A 470 13.54 -12.21 -49.39
C ILE A 470 14.91 -11.60 -49.72
N GLU A 471 14.99 -10.29 -49.79
CA GLU A 471 16.26 -9.62 -49.96
C GLU A 471 17.19 -9.85 -48.77
N SER A 472 18.46 -10.18 -49.05
CA SER A 472 19.43 -10.47 -47.99
C SER A 472 19.65 -9.27 -47.03
N ALA A 473 19.49 -8.03 -47.52
CA ALA A 473 19.59 -6.84 -46.68
C ALA A 473 18.39 -6.75 -45.72
N ALA A 474 17.18 -6.90 -46.22
CA ALA A 474 15.96 -6.87 -45.42
C ALA A 474 15.94 -7.99 -44.35
N LEU A 475 16.42 -9.19 -44.71
CA LEU A 475 16.55 -10.29 -43.75
C LEU A 475 17.61 -9.99 -42.68
N ARG A 476 18.75 -9.41 -43.03
CA ARG A 476 19.75 -9.03 -42.01
C ARG A 476 19.22 -8.02 -41.02
N ASP A 477 18.50 -7.00 -41.51
CA ASP A 477 17.87 -5.99 -40.65
C ASP A 477 16.80 -6.61 -39.75
N ALA A 478 15.98 -7.54 -40.28
CA ALA A 478 14.98 -8.28 -39.52
C ALA A 478 15.56 -9.32 -38.54
N LEU A 479 16.83 -9.69 -38.69
CA LEU A 479 17.55 -10.57 -37.75
C LEU A 479 18.40 -9.81 -36.72
N ASP A 480 18.53 -8.49 -36.85
CA ASP A 480 19.21 -7.67 -35.85
C ASP A 480 18.20 -7.20 -34.78
N PRO A 481 18.30 -7.71 -33.53
CA PRO A 481 17.36 -7.34 -32.48
C PRO A 481 17.33 -5.83 -32.20
N ALA A 482 18.46 -5.13 -32.34
CA ALA A 482 18.50 -3.69 -32.12
C ALA A 482 17.75 -2.93 -33.22
N ALA A 483 17.92 -3.33 -34.51
CA ALA A 483 17.17 -2.77 -35.62
C ALA A 483 15.66 -3.02 -35.46
N CYS A 484 15.28 -4.22 -35.02
CA CYS A 484 13.88 -4.58 -34.75
C CYS A 484 13.26 -3.72 -33.62
N ALA A 485 13.97 -3.51 -32.51
CA ALA A 485 13.50 -2.65 -31.41
C ALA A 485 13.33 -1.20 -31.90
N ALA A 486 14.30 -0.67 -32.69
CA ALA A 486 14.26 0.69 -33.23
C ALA A 486 13.18 0.90 -34.31
N ALA A 487 12.74 -0.16 -34.98
CA ALA A 487 11.68 -0.08 -36.01
C ALA A 487 10.29 0.11 -35.46
N ARG A 488 10.05 -0.17 -34.15
CA ARG A 488 8.75 -0.05 -33.48
C ARG A 488 8.50 1.38 -33.03
N ARG A 489 7.76 2.18 -33.85
CA ARG A 489 7.60 3.63 -33.67
C ARG A 489 6.21 4.06 -33.17
N GLN A 490 5.34 3.12 -32.84
CA GLN A 490 4.02 3.41 -32.28
C GLN A 490 4.17 4.03 -30.88
N THR A 491 3.18 4.79 -30.45
CA THR A 491 3.11 5.32 -29.08
C THR A 491 3.27 4.17 -28.08
N GLY A 492 4.17 4.34 -27.11
CA GLY A 492 4.41 3.35 -26.06
C GLY A 492 5.27 2.16 -26.49
N SER A 493 5.93 2.21 -27.65
CA SER A 493 6.79 1.14 -28.16
C SER A 493 8.29 1.35 -27.83
N SER A 494 9.15 0.43 -28.31
CA SER A 494 10.55 0.36 -27.91
C SER A 494 11.53 1.21 -28.72
N SER A 495 11.06 1.98 -29.73
CA SER A 495 11.96 2.91 -30.42
C SER A 495 12.43 4.04 -29.52
N GLU A 496 13.63 4.55 -29.73
CA GLU A 496 14.19 5.65 -28.91
C GLU A 496 13.24 6.85 -28.84
N SER A 497 12.63 7.26 -29.96
CA SER A 497 11.70 8.39 -30.00
C SER A 497 10.42 8.13 -29.21
N ALA A 498 9.92 6.89 -29.16
CA ALA A 498 8.75 6.54 -28.37
C ALA A 498 9.10 6.50 -26.87
N ILE A 499 10.29 6.03 -26.52
CA ILE A 499 10.80 6.05 -25.15
C ILE A 499 11.03 7.47 -24.67
N ASP A 500 11.64 8.34 -25.49
CA ASP A 500 11.84 9.75 -25.15
C ASP A 500 10.51 10.47 -24.88
N ALA A 501 9.47 10.18 -25.66
CA ALA A 501 8.12 10.72 -25.40
C ALA A 501 7.54 10.22 -24.06
N MET A 502 7.66 8.92 -23.76
CA MET A 502 7.21 8.35 -22.47
C MET A 502 7.99 8.92 -21.29
N LEU A 503 9.30 9.10 -21.42
CA LEU A 503 10.14 9.69 -20.37
C LEU A 503 9.76 11.15 -20.13
N ALA A 504 9.50 11.93 -21.19
CA ALA A 504 9.06 13.32 -21.04
C ALA A 504 7.72 13.42 -20.30
N ASP A 505 6.73 12.58 -20.64
CA ASP A 505 5.44 12.53 -19.96
C ASP A 505 5.58 12.18 -18.47
N ILE A 506 6.45 11.22 -18.15
CA ILE A 506 6.70 10.79 -16.77
C ILE A 506 7.45 11.86 -15.97
N ASP A 507 8.45 12.51 -16.53
CA ASP A 507 9.21 13.58 -15.89
C ASP A 507 8.31 14.78 -15.54
N GLU A 508 7.40 15.13 -16.45
CA GLU A 508 6.37 16.15 -16.19
C GLU A 508 5.45 15.73 -15.05
N ALA A 509 4.97 14.48 -15.06
CA ALA A 509 4.13 13.94 -14.01
C ALA A 509 4.84 13.92 -12.64
N LEU A 510 6.10 13.48 -12.58
CA LEU A 510 6.91 13.47 -11.34
C LEU A 510 7.07 14.89 -10.78
N THR A 511 7.30 15.88 -11.64
CA THR A 511 7.39 17.30 -11.26
C THR A 511 6.06 17.78 -10.66
N ALA A 512 4.95 17.45 -11.29
CA ALA A 512 3.61 17.82 -10.81
C ALA A 512 3.26 17.16 -9.48
N HIS A 513 3.64 15.88 -9.28
CA HIS A 513 3.45 15.17 -8.01
C HIS A 513 4.28 15.78 -6.88
N ALA A 514 5.54 16.14 -7.14
CA ALA A 514 6.40 16.80 -6.16
C ALA A 514 5.81 18.14 -5.72
N ALA A 515 5.42 18.99 -6.67
CA ALA A 515 4.79 20.28 -6.37
C ALA A 515 3.48 20.13 -5.58
N TRP A 516 2.66 19.14 -5.90
CA TRP A 516 1.44 18.82 -5.15
C TRP A 516 1.74 18.45 -3.71
N SER A 517 2.70 17.54 -3.47
CA SER A 517 3.08 17.08 -2.13
C SER A 517 3.61 18.22 -1.27
N ASP A 518 4.48 19.07 -1.82
CA ASP A 518 5.01 20.24 -1.12
C ASP A 518 3.90 21.22 -0.72
N GLY A 519 2.99 21.52 -1.64
CA GLY A 519 1.85 22.40 -1.37
C GLY A 519 0.90 21.81 -0.31
N VAL A 520 0.67 20.50 -0.30
CA VAL A 520 -0.14 19.84 0.74
C VAL A 520 0.55 19.93 2.09
N ARG A 521 1.85 19.61 2.15
CA ARG A 521 2.64 19.64 3.38
C ARG A 521 2.64 21.03 4.02
N GLU A 522 2.78 22.07 3.21
CA GLU A 522 2.73 23.46 3.66
C GLU A 522 1.34 23.83 4.23
N ARG A 523 0.25 23.47 3.52
CA ARG A 523 -1.11 23.72 3.99
C ARG A 523 -1.43 23.01 5.30
N GLU A 524 -1.07 21.73 5.42
CA GLU A 524 -1.28 20.95 6.65
C GLU A 524 -0.51 21.54 7.84
N ALA A 525 0.76 21.87 7.65
CA ALA A 525 1.59 22.49 8.68
C ALA A 525 1.08 23.88 9.10
N THR A 526 0.62 24.69 8.14
CA THR A 526 0.04 26.01 8.39
C THR A 526 -1.25 25.89 9.20
N ALA A 527 -2.15 24.98 8.83
CA ALA A 527 -3.41 24.77 9.55
C ALA A 527 -3.18 24.31 10.99
N GLU A 528 -2.27 23.35 11.21
CA GLU A 528 -1.92 22.88 12.55
C GLU A 528 -1.30 24.01 13.41
N THR A 529 -0.37 24.77 12.83
CA THR A 529 0.25 25.91 13.51
C THR A 529 -0.80 26.97 13.89
N ALA A 530 -1.73 27.25 12.99
CA ALA A 530 -2.82 28.19 13.23
C ALA A 530 -3.75 27.70 14.36
N LEU A 531 -4.11 26.42 14.39
CA LEU A 531 -4.92 25.80 15.45
C LEU A 531 -4.21 25.93 16.80
N LEU A 532 -2.93 25.57 16.88
CA LEU A 532 -2.16 25.66 18.12
C LEU A 532 -2.02 27.09 18.62
N ASN A 533 -1.77 28.04 17.74
CA ASN A 533 -1.69 29.46 18.11
C ASN A 533 -3.04 29.96 18.57
N ARG A 534 -4.13 29.66 17.83
CA ARG A 534 -5.49 30.06 18.23
C ARG A 534 -5.87 29.50 19.59
N THR A 535 -5.47 28.26 19.89
CA THR A 535 -5.71 27.63 21.20
C THR A 535 -4.97 28.38 22.32
N ARG A 536 -3.71 28.80 22.10
CA ARG A 536 -2.92 29.59 23.06
C ARG A 536 -3.54 30.97 23.27
N ASP A 537 -3.86 31.67 22.20
CA ASP A 537 -4.44 33.01 22.25
C ASP A 537 -5.75 33.02 23.07
N LEU A 538 -6.62 32.00 22.84
CA LEU A 538 -7.84 31.85 23.62
C LEU A 538 -7.58 31.49 25.09
N ALA A 539 -6.59 30.64 25.35
CA ALA A 539 -6.22 30.27 26.74
C ALA A 539 -5.63 31.45 27.52
N ASP A 540 -5.01 32.40 26.86
CA ASP A 540 -4.40 33.59 27.47
C ASP A 540 -5.37 34.78 27.57
N ALA A 541 -6.52 34.68 26.89
CA ALA A 541 -7.56 35.74 26.92
C ALA A 541 -8.45 35.69 28.17
N PHE A 542 -8.43 34.60 28.91
CA PHE A 542 -9.15 34.41 30.19
C PHE A 542 -8.18 34.50 31.39
#